data_05ca9c079ce2e7eff196247360f7afdf
#
_entry.id   05ca9c079ce2e7eff196247360f7afdf
#
_cell.length_a   1.000
_cell.length_b   1.000
_cell.length_c   1.000
_cell.angle_alpha   90.00
_cell.angle_beta   90.00
_cell.angle_gamma   90.00
#
_symmetry.space_group_name_H-M   'P 1'
#
loop_
_entity.id
_entity.type
_entity.pdbx_description
1 polymer ?
#
loop_
_entity_poly.entity_id
_entity_poly.type
_entity_poly.pdbx_seq_one_letter_code
_entity_poly.pdbx_strand_id
1 'polypeptide(L)'
;MSTVRIGVVGTGAIAQMAHLPALSKVRGAQLVALCDNDQAKARSLADRFEVPDVFTDIEELLDYDALDAVVIATPNHLHEPHVLRALAAKVHVMCERPLALTSRGVERILAAAQRADCKVVVANNHRFRTDVQALDRFLRGGELGKLLGFRAGSYQLKRVPEHWRTRRAEAGGGVFMEHGIPLLDLALWLADYPEPSRVVAHMERGKGAGSVEEQMLVQLFSEQGPTISLDLNGNYVGEEDRWWFETVSTRGSTRLSPLRVVKELNGRPVDVSPTGAAARESAFVQSYRAQLAHFLAVLNGDAKYEPPNDQVVLHRVAEAIYKSADEEKEIRL
;
A
#
# COMPACT_ATOMS: atom_id res chain seq x y z
N MET A 1 17.52 4.15 22.36
CA MET A 1 16.52 4.59 21.37
C MET A 1 15.56 5.52 22.06
N SER A 2 15.34 6.72 21.54
CA SER A 2 14.30 7.61 22.05
C SER A 2 12.92 7.02 21.68
N THR A 3 11.96 7.10 22.56
CA THR A 3 10.58 6.71 22.25
C THR A 3 9.96 7.76 21.34
N VAL A 4 9.45 7.33 20.19
CA VAL A 4 8.77 8.20 19.21
C VAL A 4 7.30 8.34 19.62
N ARG A 5 6.84 9.58 19.81
CA ARG A 5 5.46 9.90 20.16
C ARG A 5 4.62 10.04 18.89
N ILE A 6 3.62 9.18 18.74
CA ILE A 6 2.85 9.04 17.50
C ILE A 6 1.38 9.37 17.73
N GLY A 7 0.82 10.22 16.86
CA GLY A 7 -0.61 10.42 16.70
C GLY A 7 -1.17 9.58 15.54
N VAL A 8 -2.44 9.18 15.62
CA VAL A 8 -3.14 8.53 14.51
C VAL A 8 -4.29 9.40 14.03
N VAL A 9 -4.27 9.74 12.74
CA VAL A 9 -5.30 10.56 12.07
C VAL A 9 -6.18 9.64 11.21
N GLY A 10 -7.45 9.53 11.59
CA GLY A 10 -8.39 8.56 11.04
C GLY A 10 -8.42 7.27 11.86
N THR A 11 -9.56 7.00 12.49
CA THR A 11 -9.80 5.81 13.32
C THR A 11 -10.74 4.81 12.63
N GLY A 12 -10.64 4.74 11.29
CA GLY A 12 -11.40 3.82 10.45
C GLY A 12 -10.97 2.35 10.59
N ALA A 13 -11.48 1.49 9.71
CA ALA A 13 -11.25 0.05 9.76
C ALA A 13 -9.75 -0.32 9.79
N ILE A 14 -8.93 0.31 8.93
CA ILE A 14 -7.50 -0.03 8.86
C ILE A 14 -6.73 0.40 10.12
N ALA A 15 -7.09 1.52 10.72
CA ALA A 15 -6.52 1.93 11.99
C ALA A 15 -6.83 0.91 13.09
N GLN A 16 -8.09 0.46 13.18
CA GLN A 16 -8.56 -0.50 14.19
C GLN A 16 -7.99 -1.91 14.01
N MET A 17 -7.89 -2.39 12.77
CA MET A 17 -7.43 -3.75 12.48
C MET A 17 -5.91 -3.89 12.44
N ALA A 18 -5.19 -2.81 12.12
CA ALA A 18 -3.75 -2.88 11.86
C ALA A 18 -2.92 -1.88 12.67
N HIS A 19 -3.12 -0.56 12.49
CA HIS A 19 -2.22 0.43 13.08
C HIS A 19 -2.27 0.48 14.60
N LEU A 20 -3.44 0.58 15.22
CA LEU A 20 -3.56 0.66 16.68
C LEU A 20 -3.05 -0.63 17.36
N PRO A 21 -3.42 -1.85 16.90
CA PRO A 21 -2.83 -3.07 17.45
C PRO A 21 -1.33 -3.22 17.23
N ALA A 22 -0.77 -2.67 16.14
CA ALA A 22 0.66 -2.70 15.91
C ALA A 22 1.39 -1.69 16.81
N LEU A 23 0.88 -0.45 16.91
CA LEU A 23 1.44 0.61 17.75
C LEU A 23 1.45 0.23 19.23
N SER A 24 0.40 -0.43 19.73
CA SER A 24 0.34 -0.87 21.13
C SER A 24 1.35 -1.96 21.50
N LYS A 25 1.97 -2.62 20.52
CA LYS A 25 2.91 -3.75 20.74
C LYS A 25 4.33 -3.46 20.31
N VAL A 26 4.56 -2.47 19.47
CA VAL A 26 5.90 -2.18 18.96
C VAL A 26 6.72 -1.44 20.03
N ARG A 27 7.98 -1.83 20.18
CA ARG A 27 8.91 -1.14 21.08
C ARG A 27 9.43 0.14 20.43
N GLY A 28 9.59 1.20 21.20
CA GLY A 28 10.13 2.48 20.73
C GLY A 28 9.08 3.42 20.15
N ALA A 29 7.79 3.07 20.19
CA ALA A 29 6.68 3.99 19.92
C ALA A 29 5.81 4.19 21.16
N GLN A 30 5.26 5.38 21.29
CA GLN A 30 4.22 5.72 22.24
C GLN A 30 3.05 6.33 21.46
N LEU A 31 1.89 5.70 21.53
CA LEU A 31 0.67 6.24 20.98
C LEU A 31 0.12 7.31 21.93
N VAL A 32 0.19 8.58 21.53
CA VAL A 32 -0.12 9.72 22.39
C VAL A 32 -1.47 10.36 22.08
N ALA A 33 -1.97 10.24 20.85
CA ALA A 33 -3.20 10.90 20.45
C ALA A 33 -3.94 10.17 19.32
N LEU A 34 -5.27 10.30 19.31
CA LEU A 34 -6.13 9.92 18.17
C LEU A 34 -6.85 11.16 17.66
N CYS A 35 -7.00 11.25 16.33
CA CYS A 35 -7.78 12.30 15.67
C CYS A 35 -8.80 11.68 14.71
N ASP A 36 -10.07 11.98 14.90
CA ASP A 36 -11.17 11.58 13.97
C ASP A 36 -12.35 12.54 14.14
N ASN A 37 -13.03 12.87 13.05
CA ASN A 37 -14.22 13.73 13.10
C ASN A 37 -15.40 13.09 13.86
N ASP A 38 -15.38 11.77 14.05
CA ASP A 38 -16.28 11.05 14.97
C ASP A 38 -15.61 10.94 16.34
N GLN A 39 -15.87 11.95 17.18
CA GLN A 39 -15.29 12.04 18.53
C GLN A 39 -15.66 10.84 19.41
N ALA A 40 -16.89 10.35 19.31
CA ALA A 40 -17.36 9.22 20.13
C ALA A 40 -16.60 7.93 19.80
N LYS A 41 -16.40 7.67 18.51
CA LYS A 41 -15.61 6.54 18.02
C LYS A 41 -14.14 6.68 18.45
N ALA A 42 -13.54 7.85 18.25
CA ALA A 42 -12.16 8.09 18.63
C ALA A 42 -11.94 7.92 20.15
N ARG A 43 -12.86 8.43 20.99
CA ARG A 43 -12.81 8.27 22.45
C ARG A 43 -12.90 6.79 22.88
N SER A 44 -13.83 6.04 22.31
CA SER A 44 -13.97 4.61 22.60
C SER A 44 -12.70 3.80 22.27
N LEU A 45 -12.01 4.18 21.18
CA LEU A 45 -10.74 3.56 20.80
C LEU A 45 -9.59 4.02 21.69
N ALA A 46 -9.57 5.30 22.08
CA ALA A 46 -8.59 5.84 23.02
C ALA A 46 -8.66 5.09 24.35
N ASP A 47 -9.85 4.88 24.89
CA ASP A 47 -10.06 4.10 26.12
C ASP A 47 -9.56 2.65 25.97
N ARG A 48 -9.84 2.02 24.82
CA ARG A 48 -9.42 0.63 24.54
C ARG A 48 -7.91 0.45 24.41
N PHE A 49 -7.21 1.44 23.85
CA PHE A 49 -5.77 1.40 23.60
C PHE A 49 -4.96 2.25 24.56
N GLU A 50 -5.59 2.77 25.63
CA GLU A 50 -4.98 3.59 26.67
C GLU A 50 -4.29 4.85 26.11
N VAL A 51 -4.94 5.50 25.12
CA VAL A 51 -4.45 6.72 24.49
C VAL A 51 -4.94 7.93 25.26
N PRO A 52 -4.06 8.83 25.72
CA PRO A 52 -4.47 9.92 26.61
C PRO A 52 -5.36 10.97 25.94
N ASP A 53 -5.04 11.35 24.70
CA ASP A 53 -5.65 12.51 24.07
C ASP A 53 -6.44 12.17 22.81
N VAL A 54 -7.53 12.90 22.59
CA VAL A 54 -8.42 12.75 21.43
C VAL A 54 -8.74 14.14 20.88
N PHE A 55 -8.52 14.29 19.57
CA PHE A 55 -8.78 15.48 18.78
C PHE A 55 -9.85 15.20 17.72
N THR A 56 -10.58 16.23 17.30
CA THR A 56 -11.53 16.15 16.19
C THR A 56 -11.04 16.89 14.95
N ASP A 57 -10.03 17.73 15.11
CA ASP A 57 -9.36 18.46 14.04
C ASP A 57 -7.86 18.12 14.00
N ILE A 58 -7.33 17.99 12.79
CA ILE A 58 -5.91 17.67 12.60
C ILE A 58 -5.00 18.83 13.00
N GLU A 59 -5.44 20.08 12.85
CA GLU A 59 -4.65 21.25 13.24
C GLU A 59 -4.43 21.25 14.77
N GLU A 60 -5.48 20.96 15.55
CA GLU A 60 -5.37 20.82 17.01
C GLU A 60 -4.41 19.68 17.41
N LEU A 61 -4.44 18.55 16.68
CA LEU A 61 -3.49 17.48 16.91
C LEU A 61 -2.06 17.90 16.58
N LEU A 62 -1.85 18.65 15.49
CA LEU A 62 -0.51 19.05 15.05
C LEU A 62 0.11 20.13 15.93
N ASP A 63 -0.70 20.92 16.64
CA ASP A 63 -0.27 21.88 17.65
C ASP A 63 0.07 21.22 19.00
N TYR A 64 -0.11 19.90 19.12
CA TYR A 64 0.18 19.16 20.34
C TYR A 64 1.69 18.96 20.52
N ASP A 65 2.26 19.62 21.54
CA ASP A 65 3.73 19.67 21.82
C ASP A 65 4.41 18.29 21.99
N ALA A 66 3.61 17.25 22.21
CA ALA A 66 4.12 15.91 22.45
C ALA A 66 4.11 15.02 21.18
N LEU A 67 4.16 15.57 19.96
CA LEU A 67 4.02 14.83 18.71
C LEU A 67 5.32 14.82 17.90
N ASP A 68 5.87 13.63 17.64
CA ASP A 68 7.05 13.45 16.79
C ASP A 68 6.65 12.99 15.38
N ALA A 69 5.59 12.18 15.28
CA ALA A 69 5.12 11.62 14.01
C ALA A 69 3.61 11.36 14.02
N VAL A 70 3.03 11.27 12.83
CA VAL A 70 1.64 10.85 12.63
C VAL A 70 1.53 9.65 11.69
N VAL A 71 0.53 8.81 11.96
CA VAL A 71 0.02 7.81 11.01
C VAL A 71 -1.29 8.35 10.44
N ILE A 72 -1.32 8.58 9.12
CA ILE A 72 -2.51 9.06 8.40
C ILE A 72 -3.23 7.85 7.80
N ALA A 73 -4.46 7.60 8.26
CA ALA A 73 -5.33 6.49 7.88
C ALA A 73 -6.76 6.95 7.58
N THR A 74 -6.88 8.15 7.01
CA THR A 74 -8.12 8.81 6.58
C THR A 74 -8.59 8.31 5.21
N PRO A 75 -9.75 8.75 4.68
CA PRO A 75 -10.12 8.53 3.28
C PRO A 75 -9.09 9.09 2.29
N ASN A 76 -8.94 8.44 1.13
CA ASN A 76 -7.84 8.68 0.19
C ASN A 76 -7.66 10.16 -0.22
N HIS A 77 -8.75 10.89 -0.46
CA HIS A 77 -8.68 12.32 -0.86
C HIS A 77 -8.12 13.24 0.24
N LEU A 78 -8.12 12.78 1.48
CA LEU A 78 -7.59 13.52 2.63
C LEU A 78 -6.10 13.21 2.89
N HIS A 79 -5.51 12.21 2.24
CA HIS A 79 -4.11 11.85 2.48
C HIS A 79 -3.19 13.03 2.14
N GLU A 80 -3.23 13.54 0.92
CA GLU A 80 -2.39 14.66 0.49
C GLU A 80 -2.53 15.89 1.40
N PRO A 81 -3.75 16.46 1.64
CA PRO A 81 -3.88 17.64 2.49
C PRO A 81 -3.40 17.38 3.93
N HIS A 82 -3.66 16.21 4.51
CA HIS A 82 -3.20 15.90 5.87
C HIS A 82 -1.69 15.72 5.94
N VAL A 83 -1.07 15.06 4.95
CA VAL A 83 0.39 14.94 4.87
C VAL A 83 1.04 16.32 4.76
N LEU A 84 0.52 17.19 3.89
CA LEU A 84 1.08 18.54 3.72
C LEU A 84 0.98 19.39 5.00
N ARG A 85 -0.12 19.26 5.77
CA ARG A 85 -0.29 19.92 7.08
C ARG A 85 0.71 19.41 8.10
N ALA A 86 0.86 18.08 8.23
CA ALA A 86 1.83 17.48 9.13
C ALA A 86 3.27 17.94 8.80
N LEU A 87 3.62 17.99 7.52
CA LEU A 87 4.93 18.48 7.06
C LEU A 87 5.14 19.98 7.38
N ALA A 88 4.09 20.81 7.25
CA ALA A 88 4.15 22.23 7.63
C ALA A 88 4.40 22.42 9.13
N ALA A 89 3.84 21.52 9.96
CA ALA A 89 4.09 21.47 11.40
C ALA A 89 5.41 20.77 11.78
N LYS A 90 6.23 20.36 10.79
CA LYS A 90 7.49 19.62 10.98
C LYS A 90 7.34 18.27 11.68
N VAL A 91 6.20 17.61 11.48
CA VAL A 91 5.88 16.29 12.00
C VAL A 91 6.17 15.24 10.94
N HIS A 92 6.86 14.15 11.31
CA HIS A 92 7.12 13.02 10.42
C HIS A 92 5.85 12.24 10.11
N VAL A 93 5.76 11.62 8.93
CA VAL A 93 4.54 11.00 8.45
C VAL A 93 4.73 9.55 8.02
N MET A 94 3.86 8.67 8.50
CA MET A 94 3.49 7.43 7.81
C MET A 94 2.09 7.62 7.25
N CYS A 95 1.91 7.45 5.94
CA CYS A 95 0.61 7.60 5.29
C CYS A 95 0.14 6.29 4.67
N GLU A 96 -1.13 5.95 4.86
CA GLU A 96 -1.77 4.87 4.12
C GLU A 96 -1.75 5.14 2.60
N ARG A 97 -1.81 4.05 1.87
CA ARG A 97 -1.90 4.09 0.40
C ARG A 97 -3.33 4.42 -0.07
N PRO A 98 -3.46 5.09 -1.22
CA PRO A 98 -2.43 5.74 -2.00
C PRO A 98 -1.91 7.00 -1.31
N LEU A 99 -0.64 7.37 -1.50
CA LEU A 99 -0.07 8.56 -0.86
C LEU A 99 -0.81 9.85 -1.24
N ALA A 100 -1.29 9.91 -2.48
CA ALA A 100 -2.15 10.96 -3.01
C ALA A 100 -3.07 10.37 -4.08
N LEU A 101 -4.02 11.12 -4.62
CA LEU A 101 -4.86 10.66 -5.74
C LEU A 101 -4.18 10.83 -7.11
N THR A 102 -3.10 11.60 -7.19
CA THR A 102 -2.41 11.91 -8.45
C THR A 102 -0.88 11.91 -8.28
N SER A 103 -0.16 11.68 -9.38
CA SER A 103 1.30 11.78 -9.41
C SER A 103 1.80 13.17 -9.01
N ARG A 104 1.10 14.24 -9.43
CA ARG A 104 1.39 15.62 -9.01
C ARG A 104 1.19 15.84 -7.51
N GLY A 105 0.21 15.18 -6.89
CA GLY A 105 0.01 15.20 -5.44
C GLY A 105 1.21 14.60 -4.71
N VAL A 106 1.70 13.46 -5.19
CA VAL A 106 2.92 12.83 -4.68
C VAL A 106 4.12 13.78 -4.81
N GLU A 107 4.32 14.40 -5.97
CA GLU A 107 5.41 15.35 -6.20
C GLU A 107 5.35 16.55 -5.23
N ARG A 108 4.13 17.07 -4.94
CA ARG A 108 3.95 18.14 -3.94
C ARG A 108 4.34 17.69 -2.51
N ILE A 109 3.95 16.47 -2.13
CA ILE A 109 4.33 15.89 -0.83
C ILE A 109 5.84 15.74 -0.73
N LEU A 110 6.51 15.17 -1.73
CA LEU A 110 7.96 14.98 -1.73
C LEU A 110 8.72 16.30 -1.62
N ALA A 111 8.29 17.31 -2.37
CA ALA A 111 8.87 18.65 -2.30
C ALA A 111 8.63 19.32 -0.92
N ALA A 112 7.47 19.10 -0.31
CA ALA A 112 7.17 19.62 1.03
C ALA A 112 8.00 18.89 2.10
N ALA A 113 8.13 17.57 2.01
CA ALA A 113 8.94 16.76 2.93
C ALA A 113 10.41 17.19 2.93
N GLN A 114 10.96 17.42 1.73
CA GLN A 114 12.33 17.92 1.59
C GLN A 114 12.52 19.30 2.22
N ARG A 115 11.59 20.25 2.00
CA ARG A 115 11.65 21.59 2.61
C ARG A 115 11.51 21.59 4.13
N ALA A 116 10.69 20.68 4.66
CA ALA A 116 10.44 20.55 6.10
C ALA A 116 11.55 19.76 6.83
N ASP A 117 12.44 19.09 6.09
CA ASP A 117 13.38 18.09 6.60
C ASP A 117 12.66 16.96 7.36
N CYS A 118 11.48 16.56 6.85
CA CYS A 118 10.65 15.52 7.44
C CYS A 118 10.67 14.25 6.60
N LYS A 119 10.50 13.12 7.27
CA LYS A 119 10.44 11.80 6.64
C LYS A 119 8.98 11.44 6.37
N VAL A 120 8.73 10.96 5.15
CA VAL A 120 7.43 10.42 4.72
C VAL A 120 7.62 8.97 4.32
N VAL A 121 6.85 8.07 4.93
CA VAL A 121 6.83 6.64 4.60
C VAL A 121 5.42 6.24 4.20
N VAL A 122 5.30 5.51 3.09
CA VAL A 122 4.00 5.00 2.61
C VAL A 122 3.75 3.61 3.16
N ALA A 123 2.52 3.36 3.61
CA ALA A 123 2.13 2.10 4.22
C ALA A 123 1.89 0.99 3.18
N ASN A 124 2.94 0.67 2.40
CA ASN A 124 2.95 -0.44 1.44
C ASN A 124 3.25 -1.76 2.15
N ASN A 125 2.32 -2.21 3.01
CA ASN A 125 2.51 -3.35 3.90
C ASN A 125 2.88 -4.66 3.19
N HIS A 126 2.45 -4.87 1.93
CA HIS A 126 2.81 -6.06 1.15
C HIS A 126 4.32 -6.25 1.01
N ARG A 127 5.10 -5.17 0.89
CA ARG A 127 6.57 -5.22 0.82
C ARG A 127 7.21 -5.78 2.10
N PHE A 128 6.50 -5.74 3.23
CA PHE A 128 6.95 -6.20 4.55
C PHE A 128 6.45 -7.59 4.93
N ARG A 129 5.72 -8.27 4.06
CA ARG A 129 5.30 -9.67 4.26
C ARG A 129 6.51 -10.59 4.18
N THR A 130 6.60 -11.55 5.08
CA THR A 130 7.74 -12.50 5.14
C THR A 130 7.86 -13.35 3.89
N ASP A 131 6.74 -13.78 3.30
CA ASP A 131 6.70 -14.53 2.05
C ASP A 131 7.13 -13.68 0.85
N VAL A 132 6.78 -12.39 0.82
CA VAL A 132 7.22 -11.43 -0.20
C VAL A 132 8.72 -11.15 -0.09
N GLN A 133 9.24 -10.97 1.11
CA GLN A 133 10.68 -10.80 1.35
C GLN A 133 11.48 -12.06 0.96
N ALA A 134 10.90 -13.23 1.12
CA ALA A 134 11.51 -14.47 0.63
C ALA A 134 11.47 -14.54 -0.90
N LEU A 135 10.34 -14.18 -1.53
CA LEU A 135 10.22 -14.08 -2.99
C LEU A 135 11.26 -13.12 -3.59
N ASP A 136 11.40 -11.93 -3.01
CA ASP A 136 12.37 -10.92 -3.47
C ASP A 136 13.81 -11.50 -3.48
N ARG A 137 14.19 -12.25 -2.42
CA ARG A 137 15.51 -12.92 -2.40
C ARG A 137 15.69 -13.94 -3.52
N PHE A 138 14.65 -14.73 -3.86
CA PHE A 138 14.71 -15.66 -4.98
C PHE A 138 14.86 -14.96 -6.34
N LEU A 139 14.14 -13.86 -6.54
CA LEU A 139 14.22 -13.08 -7.78
C LEU A 139 15.59 -12.41 -7.93
N ARG A 140 16.07 -11.73 -6.89
CA ARG A 140 17.39 -11.06 -6.89
C ARG A 140 18.56 -12.05 -6.91
N GLY A 141 18.38 -13.26 -6.36
CA GLY A 141 19.40 -14.31 -6.40
C GLY A 141 19.65 -14.90 -7.78
N GLY A 142 18.83 -14.58 -8.77
CA GLY A 142 18.98 -15.02 -10.15
C GLY A 142 18.72 -16.51 -10.40
N GLU A 143 18.35 -17.27 -9.37
CA GLU A 143 18.13 -18.72 -9.46
C GLU A 143 16.97 -19.09 -10.40
N LEU A 144 16.01 -18.18 -10.56
CA LEU A 144 14.84 -18.37 -11.43
C LEU A 144 15.08 -17.89 -12.87
N GLY A 145 16.27 -17.35 -13.17
CA GLY A 145 16.58 -16.73 -14.44
C GLY A 145 15.92 -15.36 -14.63
N LYS A 146 15.78 -14.92 -15.90
CA LYS A 146 15.18 -13.62 -16.22
C LYS A 146 13.68 -13.63 -15.89
N LEU A 147 13.22 -12.64 -15.12
CA LEU A 147 11.81 -12.41 -14.85
C LEU A 147 11.09 -11.97 -16.13
N LEU A 148 10.05 -12.69 -16.52
CA LEU A 148 9.26 -12.46 -17.73
C LEU A 148 7.95 -11.72 -17.44
N GLY A 149 7.33 -11.98 -16.30
CA GLY A 149 6.06 -11.32 -15.97
C GLY A 149 5.50 -11.64 -14.60
N PHE A 150 4.54 -10.80 -14.23
CA PHE A 150 3.66 -10.96 -13.08
C PHE A 150 2.24 -11.21 -13.53
N ARG A 151 1.54 -12.08 -12.84
CA ARG A 151 0.11 -12.29 -12.96
C ARG A 151 -0.50 -12.19 -11.58
N ALA A 152 -1.32 -11.19 -11.38
CA ALA A 152 -1.89 -10.92 -10.08
C ALA A 152 -3.36 -10.53 -10.18
N GLY A 153 -4.10 -10.73 -9.11
CA GLY A 153 -5.48 -10.32 -9.09
C GLY A 153 -6.10 -10.39 -7.71
N SER A 154 -7.28 -9.79 -7.64
CA SER A 154 -8.10 -9.75 -6.45
C SER A 154 -9.57 -9.76 -6.83
N TYR A 155 -10.30 -10.77 -6.39
CA TYR A 155 -11.75 -10.86 -6.49
C TYR A 155 -12.33 -10.72 -5.10
N GLN A 156 -13.09 -9.67 -4.89
CA GLN A 156 -13.72 -9.37 -3.62
C GLN A 156 -15.20 -9.71 -3.68
N LEU A 157 -15.69 -10.43 -2.68
CA LEU A 157 -17.11 -10.71 -2.55
C LEU A 157 -17.89 -9.40 -2.51
N LYS A 158 -19.03 -9.41 -3.18
CA LYS A 158 -19.94 -8.26 -3.20
C LYS A 158 -20.31 -7.86 -1.78
N ARG A 159 -19.96 -6.64 -1.40
CA ARG A 159 -20.26 -6.01 -0.09
C ARG A 159 -20.85 -4.63 -0.32
N VAL A 160 -21.52 -4.10 0.70
CA VAL A 160 -21.93 -2.69 0.69
C VAL A 160 -20.70 -1.87 1.09
N PRO A 161 -20.10 -1.11 0.18
CA PRO A 161 -18.91 -0.33 0.50
C PRO A 161 -19.25 0.88 1.37
N GLU A 162 -18.26 1.39 2.11
CA GLU A 162 -18.36 2.66 2.81
C GLU A 162 -18.63 3.82 1.83
N HIS A 163 -19.42 4.81 2.24
CA HIS A 163 -19.89 5.90 1.37
C HIS A 163 -18.77 6.58 0.56
N TRP A 164 -17.62 6.89 1.15
CA TRP A 164 -16.53 7.56 0.45
C TRP A 164 -15.87 6.67 -0.63
N ARG A 165 -15.84 5.33 -0.43
CA ARG A 165 -15.28 4.37 -1.39
C ARG A 165 -16.09 4.25 -2.67
N THR A 166 -17.38 4.63 -2.65
CA THR A 166 -18.23 4.61 -3.84
C THR A 166 -18.16 5.89 -4.66
N ARG A 167 -17.51 6.93 -4.13
CA ARG A 167 -17.40 8.25 -4.75
C ARG A 167 -16.03 8.46 -5.34
N ARG A 168 -15.91 8.51 -6.66
CA ARG A 168 -14.62 8.65 -7.37
C ARG A 168 -13.80 9.85 -6.90
N ALA A 169 -14.44 10.97 -6.58
CA ALA A 169 -13.77 12.18 -6.10
C ALA A 169 -13.07 11.98 -4.75
N GLU A 170 -13.55 11.07 -3.90
CA GLU A 170 -13.00 10.80 -2.57
C GLU A 170 -12.07 9.58 -2.56
N ALA A 171 -12.44 8.53 -3.29
CA ALA A 171 -11.67 7.29 -3.36
C ALA A 171 -10.53 7.36 -4.40
N GLY A 172 -10.66 8.20 -5.44
CA GLY A 172 -9.77 8.23 -6.61
C GLY A 172 -10.10 7.17 -7.66
N GLY A 173 -10.82 6.12 -7.28
CA GLY A 173 -11.25 4.99 -8.09
C GLY A 173 -11.88 3.91 -7.20
N GLY A 174 -12.16 2.75 -7.79
CA GLY A 174 -12.79 1.62 -7.14
C GLY A 174 -11.84 0.46 -6.87
N VAL A 175 -12.16 -0.70 -7.46
CA VAL A 175 -11.41 -1.94 -7.22
C VAL A 175 -9.92 -1.82 -7.57
N PHE A 176 -9.57 -1.03 -8.58
CA PHE A 176 -8.16 -0.81 -8.92
C PHE A 176 -7.46 0.02 -7.85
N MET A 177 -8.06 1.12 -7.39
CA MET A 177 -7.45 1.96 -6.36
C MET A 177 -7.28 1.20 -5.04
N GLU A 178 -8.26 0.36 -4.68
CA GLU A 178 -8.23 -0.38 -3.41
C GLU A 178 -7.38 -1.66 -3.46
N HIS A 179 -7.49 -2.45 -4.52
CA HIS A 179 -6.85 -3.77 -4.63
C HIS A 179 -5.79 -3.83 -5.73
N GLY A 180 -5.92 -3.04 -6.79
CA GLY A 180 -4.97 -3.01 -7.91
C GLY A 180 -3.68 -2.27 -7.57
N ILE A 181 -3.76 -1.08 -6.94
CA ILE A 181 -2.59 -0.28 -6.54
C ILE A 181 -1.60 -1.10 -5.70
N PRO A 182 -2.02 -1.86 -4.66
CA PRO A 182 -1.08 -2.68 -3.89
C PRO A 182 -0.41 -3.79 -4.70
N LEU A 183 -1.12 -4.39 -5.66
CA LEU A 183 -0.57 -5.42 -6.54
C LEU A 183 0.39 -4.83 -7.57
N LEU A 184 0.05 -3.68 -8.12
CA LEU A 184 0.90 -2.93 -9.04
C LEU A 184 2.18 -2.47 -8.34
N ASP A 185 2.05 -1.87 -7.14
CA ASP A 185 3.19 -1.47 -6.31
C ASP A 185 4.12 -2.65 -6.03
N LEU A 186 3.57 -3.77 -5.63
CA LEU A 186 4.34 -4.98 -5.35
C LEU A 186 5.07 -5.51 -6.59
N ALA A 187 4.42 -5.53 -7.75
CA ALA A 187 5.02 -5.99 -8.99
C ALA A 187 6.15 -5.05 -9.47
N LEU A 188 5.92 -3.74 -9.44
CA LEU A 188 6.93 -2.74 -9.79
C LEU A 188 8.12 -2.80 -8.84
N TRP A 189 7.87 -2.90 -7.54
CA TRP A 189 8.92 -2.98 -6.52
C TRP A 189 9.78 -4.25 -6.67
N LEU A 190 9.18 -5.42 -6.86
CA LEU A 190 9.90 -6.68 -7.10
C LEU A 190 10.71 -6.68 -8.41
N ALA A 191 10.30 -5.88 -9.38
CA ALA A 191 10.99 -5.71 -10.66
C ALA A 191 12.00 -4.54 -10.66
N ASP A 192 12.22 -3.89 -9.52
CA ASP A 192 13.10 -2.72 -9.38
C ASP A 192 12.67 -1.54 -10.26
N TYR A 193 11.35 -1.30 -10.34
CA TYR A 193 10.72 -0.21 -11.07
C TYR A 193 11.21 -0.06 -12.52
N PRO A 194 11.02 -1.08 -13.37
CA PRO A 194 11.39 -0.98 -14.77
C PRO A 194 10.59 0.15 -15.43
N GLU A 195 11.19 0.84 -16.38
CA GLU A 195 10.51 1.91 -17.09
C GLU A 195 9.32 1.36 -17.89
N PRO A 196 8.09 1.79 -17.57
CA PRO A 196 6.91 1.34 -18.28
C PRO A 196 6.87 1.99 -19.66
N SER A 197 6.49 1.22 -20.69
CA SER A 197 6.45 1.74 -22.07
C SER A 197 5.04 1.95 -22.59
N ARG A 198 4.11 1.05 -22.23
CA ARG A 198 2.73 1.12 -22.68
C ARG A 198 1.79 0.32 -21.77
N VAL A 199 0.53 0.71 -21.77
CA VAL A 199 -0.54 0.03 -21.03
C VAL A 199 -1.79 -0.11 -21.87
N VAL A 200 -2.48 -1.25 -21.69
CA VAL A 200 -3.85 -1.50 -22.16
C VAL A 200 -4.68 -1.88 -20.94
N ALA A 201 -5.83 -1.21 -20.77
CA ALA A 201 -6.73 -1.50 -19.68
C ALA A 201 -8.19 -1.47 -20.15
N HIS A 202 -9.01 -2.28 -19.49
CA HIS A 202 -10.45 -2.28 -19.63
C HIS A 202 -11.10 -2.23 -18.25
N MET A 203 -12.20 -1.48 -18.11
CA MET A 203 -12.91 -1.38 -16.84
C MET A 203 -14.43 -1.39 -17.03
N GLU A 204 -15.11 -1.96 -16.04
CA GLU A 204 -16.55 -1.85 -15.89
C GLU A 204 -16.88 -1.03 -14.64
N ARG A 205 -17.73 -0.02 -14.79
CA ARG A 205 -18.16 0.85 -13.70
C ARG A 205 -19.51 0.44 -13.14
N GLY A 206 -19.72 0.71 -11.86
CA GLY A 206 -21.03 0.64 -11.23
C GLY A 206 -22.02 1.62 -11.84
N LYS A 207 -23.31 1.45 -11.51
CA LYS A 207 -24.37 2.32 -12.02
C LYS A 207 -24.36 3.68 -11.33
N GLY A 208 -24.53 4.74 -12.12
CA GLY A 208 -24.67 6.12 -11.63
C GLY A 208 -23.50 7.03 -12.02
N ALA A 209 -23.77 8.33 -12.08
CA ALA A 209 -22.76 9.34 -12.36
C ALA A 209 -21.75 9.42 -11.21
N GLY A 210 -20.44 9.39 -11.54
CA GLY A 210 -19.37 9.44 -10.54
C GLY A 210 -19.11 8.12 -9.81
N SER A 211 -19.73 7.01 -10.25
CA SER A 211 -19.43 5.67 -9.73
C SER A 211 -18.00 5.27 -10.03
N VAL A 212 -17.45 4.45 -9.14
CA VAL A 212 -16.11 3.85 -9.28
C VAL A 212 -16.19 2.58 -10.14
N GLU A 213 -15.05 2.11 -10.62
CA GLU A 213 -14.98 0.85 -11.34
C GLU A 213 -15.08 -0.35 -10.38
N GLU A 214 -15.87 -1.34 -10.80
CA GLU A 214 -16.13 -2.59 -10.08
C GLU A 214 -15.31 -3.75 -10.65
N GLN A 215 -14.85 -3.62 -11.89
CA GLN A 215 -13.94 -4.55 -12.55
C GLN A 215 -12.88 -3.80 -13.32
N MET A 216 -11.65 -4.32 -13.32
CA MET A 216 -10.57 -3.82 -14.15
C MET A 216 -9.62 -4.92 -14.58
N LEU A 217 -9.28 -4.94 -15.86
CA LEU A 217 -8.22 -5.75 -16.45
C LEU A 217 -7.10 -4.82 -16.91
N VAL A 218 -5.85 -5.17 -16.61
CA VAL A 218 -4.68 -4.36 -16.96
C VAL A 218 -3.59 -5.22 -17.56
N GLN A 219 -2.98 -4.74 -18.66
CA GLN A 219 -1.73 -5.25 -19.22
C GLN A 219 -0.74 -4.11 -19.32
N LEU A 220 0.31 -4.16 -18.51
CA LEU A 220 1.41 -3.19 -18.52
C LEU A 220 2.66 -3.84 -19.14
N PHE A 221 3.33 -3.11 -20.00
CA PHE A 221 4.55 -3.52 -20.69
C PHE A 221 5.69 -2.58 -20.36
N SER A 222 6.89 -3.13 -20.23
CA SER A 222 8.14 -2.39 -20.09
C SER A 222 9.07 -2.74 -21.24
N GLU A 223 9.92 -1.80 -21.67
CA GLU A 223 10.82 -2.07 -22.82
C GLU A 223 11.79 -3.24 -22.57
N GLN A 224 12.36 -3.29 -21.37
CA GLN A 224 13.33 -4.32 -20.98
C GLN A 224 12.94 -5.06 -19.70
N GLY A 225 11.78 -4.77 -19.15
CA GLY A 225 11.26 -5.35 -17.93
C GLY A 225 10.22 -6.44 -18.15
N PRO A 226 9.69 -7.01 -17.07
CA PRO A 226 8.60 -7.98 -17.11
C PRO A 226 7.28 -7.33 -17.53
N THR A 227 6.36 -8.13 -18.04
CA THR A 227 4.97 -7.72 -18.22
C THR A 227 4.22 -7.84 -16.89
N ILE A 228 3.24 -6.96 -16.66
CA ILE A 228 2.35 -7.04 -15.47
C ILE A 228 0.92 -7.18 -15.96
N SER A 229 0.25 -8.25 -15.52
CA SER A 229 -1.17 -8.50 -15.79
C SER A 229 -1.93 -8.45 -14.48
N LEU A 230 -2.96 -7.59 -14.41
CA LEU A 230 -3.85 -7.51 -13.26
C LEU A 230 -5.29 -7.85 -13.68
N ASP A 231 -5.97 -8.62 -12.83
CA ASP A 231 -7.38 -8.99 -12.99
C ASP A 231 -8.12 -8.74 -11.67
N LEU A 232 -9.03 -7.77 -11.68
CA LEU A 232 -9.65 -7.21 -10.48
C LEU A 232 -11.17 -7.23 -10.60
N ASN A 233 -11.85 -7.68 -9.56
CA ASN A 233 -13.29 -7.67 -9.47
C ASN A 233 -13.74 -7.35 -8.03
N GLY A 234 -14.52 -6.29 -7.85
CA GLY A 234 -15.05 -5.83 -6.55
C GLY A 234 -16.48 -6.30 -6.26
N ASN A 235 -17.12 -6.99 -7.21
CA ASN A 235 -18.49 -7.51 -7.10
C ASN A 235 -18.58 -8.99 -7.40
N TYR A 236 -17.53 -9.72 -7.03
CA TYR A 236 -17.43 -11.15 -7.27
C TYR A 236 -18.52 -11.93 -6.52
N VAL A 237 -19.09 -12.91 -7.21
CA VAL A 237 -20.01 -13.89 -6.63
C VAL A 237 -19.30 -15.22 -6.51
N GLY A 238 -18.94 -15.61 -5.31
CA GLY A 238 -18.19 -16.83 -5.02
C GLY A 238 -18.29 -17.18 -3.54
N GLU A 239 -17.53 -18.19 -3.11
CA GLU A 239 -17.55 -18.67 -1.72
C GLU A 239 -16.71 -17.79 -0.79
N GLU A 240 -15.57 -17.26 -1.32
CA GLU A 240 -14.60 -16.47 -0.55
C GLU A 240 -13.93 -15.40 -1.42
N ASP A 241 -13.31 -14.40 -0.80
CA ASP A 241 -12.42 -13.45 -1.47
C ASP A 241 -11.23 -14.21 -2.06
N ARG A 242 -10.81 -13.86 -3.27
CA ARG A 242 -9.66 -14.45 -3.94
C ARG A 242 -8.56 -13.41 -4.11
N TRP A 243 -7.34 -13.83 -3.82
CA TRP A 243 -6.15 -13.02 -4.04
C TRP A 243 -5.02 -13.94 -4.55
N TRP A 244 -4.34 -13.53 -5.59
CA TRP A 244 -3.19 -14.26 -6.11
C TRP A 244 -2.11 -13.31 -6.62
N PHE A 245 -0.88 -13.79 -6.55
CA PHE A 245 0.28 -13.09 -7.08
C PHE A 245 1.29 -14.14 -7.52
N GLU A 246 1.59 -14.19 -8.81
CA GLU A 246 2.43 -15.18 -9.43
C GLU A 246 3.52 -14.51 -10.27
N THR A 247 4.70 -15.12 -10.32
CA THR A 247 5.77 -14.70 -11.23
C THR A 247 6.12 -15.81 -12.19
N VAL A 248 6.46 -15.42 -13.42
CA VAL A 248 6.98 -16.30 -14.45
C VAL A 248 8.37 -15.82 -14.83
N SER A 249 9.35 -16.72 -14.77
CA SER A 249 10.75 -16.46 -15.15
C SER A 249 11.24 -17.52 -16.14
N THR A 250 12.38 -17.30 -16.78
CA THR A 250 12.89 -18.22 -17.80
C THR A 250 13.25 -19.60 -17.26
N ARG A 251 13.52 -19.74 -15.96
CA ARG A 251 13.95 -20.97 -15.30
C ARG A 251 13.15 -21.31 -14.05
N GLY A 252 12.00 -20.69 -13.87
CA GLY A 252 11.15 -20.97 -12.73
C GLY A 252 9.91 -20.12 -12.66
N SER A 253 9.07 -20.43 -11.69
CA SER A 253 7.84 -19.70 -11.39
C SER A 253 7.57 -19.67 -9.90
N THR A 254 6.82 -18.68 -9.45
CA THR A 254 6.44 -18.58 -8.05
C THR A 254 4.96 -18.24 -7.89
N ARG A 255 4.44 -18.52 -6.71
CA ARG A 255 3.09 -18.15 -6.29
C ARG A 255 3.12 -17.75 -4.81
N LEU A 256 2.46 -16.65 -4.44
CA LEU A 256 2.28 -16.24 -3.05
C LEU A 256 1.00 -16.83 -2.44
N SER A 257 0.96 -16.89 -1.12
CA SER A 257 -0.18 -17.26 -0.27
C SER A 257 -0.68 -18.71 -0.43
N PRO A 258 0.13 -19.72 -0.06
CA PRO A 258 1.49 -19.64 0.49
C PRO A 258 2.56 -19.48 -0.59
N LEU A 259 3.75 -19.02 -0.20
CA LEU A 259 4.87 -18.94 -1.14
C LEU A 259 5.26 -20.34 -1.63
N ARG A 260 5.14 -20.51 -2.94
CA ARG A 260 5.68 -21.67 -3.65
C ARG A 260 6.69 -21.19 -4.69
N VAL A 261 7.79 -21.93 -4.79
CA VAL A 261 8.87 -21.65 -5.72
C VAL A 261 9.22 -22.94 -6.44
N VAL A 262 9.03 -22.94 -7.76
CA VAL A 262 9.44 -24.05 -8.63
C VAL A 262 10.55 -23.55 -9.52
N LYS A 263 11.69 -24.25 -9.55
CA LYS A 263 12.80 -23.94 -10.46
C LYS A 263 13.23 -25.15 -11.29
N GLU A 264 13.83 -24.88 -12.43
CA GLU A 264 14.43 -25.91 -13.27
C GLU A 264 15.79 -26.32 -12.71
N LEU A 265 15.97 -27.61 -12.42
CA LEU A 265 17.22 -28.24 -12.10
C LEU A 265 17.43 -29.43 -13.04
N ASN A 266 18.54 -29.40 -13.81
CA ASN A 266 18.88 -30.44 -14.78
C ASN A 266 17.72 -30.77 -15.75
N GLY A 267 17.03 -29.76 -16.27
CA GLY A 267 15.92 -29.91 -17.19
C GLY A 267 14.61 -30.41 -16.56
N ARG A 268 14.49 -30.44 -15.23
CA ARG A 268 13.28 -30.86 -14.50
C ARG A 268 12.79 -29.81 -13.53
N PRO A 269 11.46 -29.61 -13.44
CA PRO A 269 10.88 -28.71 -12.42
C PRO A 269 11.04 -29.33 -11.03
N VAL A 270 11.56 -28.56 -10.09
CA VAL A 270 11.77 -28.95 -8.68
C VAL A 270 11.15 -27.90 -7.77
N ASP A 271 10.33 -28.32 -6.82
CA ASP A 271 9.80 -27.47 -5.77
C ASP A 271 10.91 -27.18 -4.74
N VAL A 272 11.27 -25.91 -4.61
CA VAL A 272 12.28 -25.40 -3.68
C VAL A 272 11.66 -24.40 -2.69
N SER A 273 10.36 -24.50 -2.49
CA SER A 273 9.62 -23.62 -1.58
C SER A 273 10.21 -23.65 -0.18
N PRO A 274 10.31 -22.51 0.50
CA PRO A 274 10.76 -22.48 1.89
C PRO A 274 9.85 -23.32 2.78
N THR A 275 10.43 -24.24 3.53
CA THR A 275 9.71 -24.96 4.59
C THR A 275 9.75 -24.09 5.85
N GLY A 276 8.62 -23.43 6.16
CA GLY A 276 8.48 -22.61 7.38
C GLY A 276 7.46 -23.21 8.33
N ALA A 277 7.67 -23.07 9.63
CA ALA A 277 6.65 -23.31 10.61
C ALA A 277 5.47 -22.34 10.39
N ALA A 278 4.24 -22.83 10.54
CA ALA A 278 3.05 -21.98 10.47
C ALA A 278 3.21 -20.80 11.45
N ALA A 279 3.13 -19.59 10.94
CA ALA A 279 3.24 -18.39 11.76
C ALA A 279 2.08 -18.32 12.74
N ARG A 280 2.35 -17.93 13.99
CA ARG A 280 1.33 -17.75 15.03
C ARG A 280 0.38 -16.58 14.75
N GLU A 281 0.81 -15.63 13.95
CA GLU A 281 0.04 -14.46 13.53
C GLU A 281 -0.16 -14.46 12.01
N SER A 282 -1.25 -13.85 11.54
CA SER A 282 -1.50 -13.69 10.10
C SER A 282 -0.41 -12.84 9.43
N ALA A 283 -0.12 -13.14 8.17
CA ALA A 283 0.85 -12.36 7.38
C ALA A 283 0.48 -10.88 7.30
N PHE A 284 -0.82 -10.56 7.36
CA PHE A 284 -1.34 -9.19 7.41
C PHE A 284 -0.85 -8.46 8.69
N VAL A 285 -1.10 -9.01 9.88
CA VAL A 285 -0.69 -8.37 11.14
C VAL A 285 0.82 -8.24 11.23
N GLN A 286 1.56 -9.28 10.82
CA GLN A 286 3.03 -9.24 10.80
C GLN A 286 3.57 -8.15 9.89
N SER A 287 2.98 -7.97 8.70
CA SER A 287 3.43 -6.96 7.73
C SER A 287 3.26 -5.54 8.25
N TYR A 288 2.15 -5.22 8.90
CA TYR A 288 1.94 -3.90 9.51
C TYR A 288 2.89 -3.63 10.67
N ARG A 289 3.14 -4.64 11.51
CA ARG A 289 4.12 -4.51 12.59
C ARG A 289 5.55 -4.31 12.05
N ALA A 290 5.95 -5.06 11.02
CA ALA A 290 7.26 -4.92 10.39
C ALA A 290 7.44 -3.56 9.71
N GLN A 291 6.43 -3.08 9.01
CA GLN A 291 6.40 -1.76 8.39
C GLN A 291 6.52 -0.63 9.44
N LEU A 292 5.79 -0.73 10.55
CA LEU A 292 5.88 0.24 11.63
C LEU A 292 7.27 0.22 12.31
N ALA A 293 7.83 -0.97 12.53
CA ALA A 293 9.19 -1.11 13.06
C ALA A 293 10.22 -0.47 12.11
N HIS A 294 10.05 -0.63 10.78
CA HIS A 294 10.89 0.05 9.80
C HIS A 294 10.74 1.58 9.88
N PHE A 295 9.52 2.10 10.00
CA PHE A 295 9.30 3.55 10.16
C PHE A 295 10.03 4.09 11.39
N LEU A 296 9.92 3.42 12.54
CA LEU A 296 10.64 3.80 13.76
C LEU A 296 12.17 3.74 13.57
N ALA A 297 12.67 2.70 12.91
CA ALA A 297 14.10 2.57 12.61
C ALA A 297 14.60 3.72 11.71
N VAL A 298 13.79 4.12 10.71
CA VAL A 298 14.08 5.29 9.87
C VAL A 298 14.09 6.57 10.71
N LEU A 299 13.12 6.78 11.60
CA LEU A 299 13.08 7.99 12.44
C LEU A 299 14.27 8.08 13.39
N ASN A 300 14.69 6.98 13.99
CA ASN A 300 15.82 6.90 14.90
C ASN A 300 17.20 6.89 14.19
N GLY A 301 17.24 6.81 12.86
CA GLY A 301 18.48 6.72 12.09
C GLY A 301 19.10 5.32 12.05
N ASP A 302 18.40 4.30 12.53
CA ASP A 302 18.83 2.90 12.53
C ASP A 302 18.63 2.22 11.15
N ALA A 303 17.80 2.82 10.31
CA ALA A 303 17.61 2.42 8.91
C ALA A 303 17.77 3.63 7.98
N LYS A 304 18.27 3.36 6.76
CA LYS A 304 18.40 4.40 5.74
C LYS A 304 17.01 4.92 5.35
N TYR A 305 16.84 6.23 5.36
CA TYR A 305 15.66 6.86 4.79
C TYR A 305 15.78 6.95 3.27
N GLU A 306 14.78 6.46 2.58
CA GLU A 306 14.61 6.63 1.14
C GLU A 306 13.28 7.35 0.90
N PRO A 307 13.31 8.58 0.35
CA PRO A 307 12.07 9.27 -0.02
C PRO A 307 11.25 8.39 -0.98
N PRO A 308 9.91 8.35 -0.86
CA PRO A 308 9.06 7.48 -1.67
C PRO A 308 8.88 8.01 -3.10
N ASN A 309 9.99 8.21 -3.82
CA ASN A 309 10.02 8.66 -5.22
C ASN A 309 9.37 7.64 -6.17
N ASP A 310 9.42 6.37 -5.82
CA ASP A 310 8.76 5.27 -6.51
C ASP A 310 7.24 5.46 -6.63
N GLN A 311 6.63 6.19 -5.69
CA GLN A 311 5.20 6.50 -5.73
C GLN A 311 4.84 7.46 -6.87
N VAL A 312 5.77 8.28 -7.35
CA VAL A 312 5.53 9.11 -8.55
C VAL A 312 5.33 8.22 -9.77
N VAL A 313 6.20 7.21 -9.94
CA VAL A 313 6.07 6.23 -11.04
C VAL A 313 4.78 5.44 -10.92
N LEU A 314 4.48 4.91 -9.73
CA LEU A 314 3.25 4.16 -9.46
C LEU A 314 2.00 4.96 -9.86
N HIS A 315 1.92 6.23 -9.47
CA HIS A 315 0.74 7.05 -9.75
C HIS A 315 0.66 7.48 -11.22
N ARG A 316 1.79 7.74 -11.90
CA ARG A 316 1.81 7.98 -13.35
C ARG A 316 1.30 6.76 -14.13
N VAL A 317 1.73 5.56 -13.73
CA VAL A 317 1.23 4.31 -14.32
C VAL A 317 -0.27 4.16 -14.05
N ALA A 318 -0.73 4.42 -12.81
CA ALA A 318 -2.15 4.36 -12.46
C ALA A 318 -3.00 5.35 -13.28
N GLU A 319 -2.53 6.59 -13.47
CA GLU A 319 -3.18 7.59 -14.33
C GLU A 319 -3.28 7.11 -15.78
N ALA A 320 -2.21 6.49 -16.30
CA ALA A 320 -2.21 5.94 -17.66
C ALA A 320 -3.15 4.71 -17.80
N ILE A 321 -3.26 3.88 -16.76
CA ILE A 321 -4.21 2.76 -16.71
C ILE A 321 -5.66 3.28 -16.82
N TYR A 322 -6.03 4.27 -15.99
CA TYR A 322 -7.35 4.86 -16.09
C TYR A 322 -7.60 5.53 -17.44
N LYS A 323 -6.61 6.25 -17.96
CA LYS A 323 -6.70 6.86 -19.29
C LYS A 323 -6.89 5.83 -20.39
N SER A 324 -6.17 4.70 -20.33
CA SER A 324 -6.32 3.61 -21.30
C SER A 324 -7.75 3.03 -21.26
N ALA A 325 -8.28 2.79 -20.06
CA ALA A 325 -9.61 2.26 -19.89
C ALA A 325 -10.72 3.26 -20.28
N ASP A 326 -10.54 4.56 -19.98
CA ASP A 326 -11.50 5.62 -20.36
C ASP A 326 -11.53 5.89 -21.88
N GLU A 327 -10.37 5.78 -22.54
CA GLU A 327 -10.24 6.04 -23.98
C GLU A 327 -10.32 4.74 -24.82
N GLU A 328 -10.46 3.58 -24.18
CA GLU A 328 -10.53 2.24 -24.79
C GLU A 328 -9.39 1.97 -25.79
N LYS A 329 -8.18 2.44 -25.46
CA LYS A 329 -7.00 2.30 -26.32
C LYS A 329 -5.69 2.12 -25.56
N GLU A 330 -4.66 1.63 -26.27
CA GLU A 330 -3.29 1.62 -25.75
C GLU A 330 -2.82 3.05 -25.44
N ILE A 331 -2.23 3.24 -24.25
CA ILE A 331 -1.51 4.45 -23.89
C ILE A 331 -0.02 4.16 -23.81
N ARG A 332 0.79 4.99 -24.45
CA ARG A 332 2.26 5.01 -24.29
C ARG A 332 2.64 5.93 -23.15
N LEU A 333 3.60 5.51 -22.34
CA LEU A 333 4.10 6.20 -21.17
C LEU A 333 5.41 6.93 -21.47
#